data_f364f486869a00ae41acd2693e025b64
#
_entry.id   f364f486869a00ae41acd2693e025b64
#
_cell.length_a   1.000
_cell.length_b   1.000
_cell.length_c   1.000
_cell.angle_alpha   90.00
_cell.angle_beta   90.00
_cell.angle_gamma   90.00
#
_symmetry.space_group_name_H-M   'P 1'
#
loop_
_entity.id
_entity.type
_entity.pdbx_description
1 polymer ?
#
loop_
_entity_poly.entity_id
_entity_poly.type
_entity_poly.pdbx_seq_one_letter_code
_entity_poly.pdbx_strand_id
1 'polypeptide(L)'
;MAFESLSEKLSAAFKKLKSKGKLNESDIKDAMREVKMALLEADVNYKVAKDFVKAVSERAVGQEVLESLTPAQQVIKIVNEELTDLMGKDNARINFPSKPPCVILMCGLQGSGKTTHSAKLAKYFKNQGHRPLLVACD
;
A
#
# COMPACT_ATOMS: atom_id res chain seq x y z
N MET A 1 1.06 13.98 9.64
CA MET A 1 0.16 12.78 9.62
C MET A 1 0.98 11.55 9.26
N ALA A 2 0.59 10.34 9.72
CA ALA A 2 1.43 9.13 9.59
C ALA A 2 1.81 8.78 8.14
N PHE A 3 0.90 8.99 7.18
CA PHE A 3 1.16 8.68 5.77
C PHE A 3 2.10 9.65 5.06
N GLU A 4 2.18 10.90 5.47
CA GLU A 4 3.16 11.86 4.92
C GLU A 4 4.57 11.43 5.28
N SER A 5 4.80 11.02 6.54
CA SER A 5 6.11 10.53 6.98
C SER A 5 6.51 9.23 6.29
N LEU A 6 5.59 8.29 6.04
CA LEU A 6 5.87 7.05 5.29
C LEU A 6 6.26 7.37 3.84
N SER A 7 5.49 8.21 3.15
CA SER A 7 5.77 8.61 1.77
C SER A 7 7.12 9.29 1.65
N GLU A 8 7.46 10.19 2.57
CA GLU A 8 8.76 10.87 2.61
C GLU A 8 9.92 9.89 2.82
N LYS A 9 9.78 8.95 3.76
CA LYS A 9 10.82 7.95 4.03
C LYS A 9 11.03 6.99 2.88
N LEU A 10 9.95 6.50 2.26
CA LEU A 10 10.04 5.69 1.05
C LEU A 10 10.69 6.46 -0.09
N SER A 11 10.30 7.72 -0.30
CA SER A 11 10.90 8.59 -1.31
C SER A 11 12.38 8.82 -1.06
N ALA A 12 12.80 9.01 0.19
CA ALA A 12 14.21 9.16 0.57
C ALA A 12 15.03 7.90 0.28
N ALA A 13 14.52 6.71 0.65
CA ALA A 13 15.17 5.43 0.35
C ALA A 13 15.33 5.22 -1.15
N PHE A 14 14.29 5.51 -1.94
CA PHE A 14 14.36 5.38 -3.40
C PHE A 14 15.23 6.43 -4.07
N LYS A 15 15.31 7.65 -3.51
CA LYS A 15 16.24 8.68 -4.01
C LYS A 15 17.69 8.24 -3.86
N LYS A 16 18.05 7.59 -2.74
CA LYS A 16 19.38 7.01 -2.54
C LYS A 16 19.69 5.92 -3.57
N LEU A 17 18.73 5.04 -3.87
CA LEU A 17 18.89 4.04 -4.94
C LEU A 17 19.10 4.69 -6.31
N LYS A 18 18.31 5.71 -6.64
CA LYS A 18 18.42 6.42 -7.94
C LYS A 18 19.74 7.14 -8.11
N SER A 19 20.38 7.58 -7.04
CA SER A 19 21.69 8.26 -7.11
C SER A 19 22.86 7.31 -7.42
N LYS A 20 22.65 5.99 -7.27
CA LYS A 20 23.63 4.96 -7.61
C LYS A 20 23.40 4.50 -9.07
N GLY A 21 24.35 4.70 -9.94
CA GLY A 21 24.23 4.33 -11.35
C GLY A 21 24.12 2.81 -11.57
N LYS A 22 24.88 2.01 -10.79
CA LYS A 22 24.77 0.55 -10.75
C LYS A 22 24.35 0.13 -9.35
N LEU A 23 23.53 -0.89 -9.25
CA LEU A 23 23.11 -1.47 -7.99
C LEU A 23 23.73 -2.86 -7.82
N ASN A 24 24.07 -3.17 -6.58
CA ASN A 24 24.46 -4.51 -6.17
C ASN A 24 23.46 -5.04 -5.12
N GLU A 25 23.57 -6.30 -4.75
CA GLU A 25 22.69 -6.92 -3.75
C GLU A 25 22.72 -6.20 -2.39
N SER A 26 23.88 -5.66 -1.97
CA SER A 26 23.99 -4.94 -0.71
C SER A 26 23.18 -3.65 -0.75
N ASP A 27 23.22 -2.92 -1.87
CA ASP A 27 22.44 -1.69 -2.05
C ASP A 27 20.95 -1.94 -1.93
N ILE A 28 20.48 -3.05 -2.50
CA ILE A 28 19.08 -3.46 -2.42
C ILE A 28 18.72 -3.84 -0.98
N LYS A 29 19.56 -4.63 -0.30
CA LYS A 29 19.34 -5.03 1.10
C LYS A 29 19.26 -3.82 2.04
N ASP A 30 20.14 -2.84 1.86
CA ASP A 30 20.15 -1.61 2.66
C ASP A 30 18.88 -0.79 2.43
N ALA A 31 18.48 -0.61 1.18
CA ALA A 31 17.25 0.11 0.85
C ALA A 31 16.01 -0.62 1.40
N MET A 32 15.96 -1.93 1.29
CA MET A 32 14.84 -2.73 1.83
C MET A 32 14.80 -2.71 3.36
N ARG A 33 15.94 -2.56 4.02
CA ARG A 33 15.98 -2.33 5.47
C ARG A 33 15.36 -0.98 5.83
N GLU A 34 15.67 0.10 5.10
CA GLU A 34 15.05 1.42 5.30
C GLU A 34 13.53 1.35 5.04
N VAL A 35 13.10 0.70 3.97
CA VAL A 35 11.67 0.48 3.65
C VAL A 35 10.97 -0.28 4.78
N LYS A 36 11.58 -1.36 5.30
CA LYS A 36 11.03 -2.11 6.43
C LYS A 36 10.83 -1.23 7.66
N MET A 37 11.84 -0.43 8.00
CA MET A 37 11.75 0.47 9.16
C MET A 37 10.64 1.51 8.97
N ALA A 38 10.52 2.09 7.77
CA ALA A 38 9.46 3.03 7.46
C ALA A 38 8.05 2.42 7.61
N LEU A 39 7.87 1.18 7.16
CA LEU A 39 6.61 0.43 7.32
C LEU A 39 6.29 0.16 8.80
N LEU A 40 7.27 -0.25 9.60
CA LEU A 40 7.09 -0.51 11.03
C LEU A 40 6.76 0.77 11.81
N GLU A 41 7.39 1.89 11.47
CA GLU A 41 7.10 3.19 12.07
C GLU A 41 5.70 3.73 11.67
N ALA A 42 5.15 3.24 10.56
CA ALA A 42 3.77 3.49 10.12
C ALA A 42 2.78 2.46 10.68
N ASP A 43 3.14 1.76 11.76
CA ASP A 43 2.32 0.75 12.45
C ASP A 43 1.91 -0.45 11.58
N VAL A 44 2.64 -0.74 10.50
CA VAL A 44 2.41 -1.97 9.72
C VAL A 44 2.84 -3.19 10.54
N ASN A 45 2.01 -4.22 10.55
CA ASN A 45 2.30 -5.46 11.25
C ASN A 45 3.68 -6.02 10.85
N TYR A 46 4.49 -6.43 11.83
CA TYR A 46 5.86 -6.91 11.63
C TYR A 46 5.97 -8.06 10.62
N LYS A 47 5.04 -9.03 10.69
CA LYS A 47 5.04 -10.17 9.77
C LYS A 47 4.77 -9.70 8.34
N VAL A 48 3.79 -8.82 8.15
CA VAL A 48 3.46 -8.25 6.84
C VAL A 48 4.64 -7.47 6.26
N ALA A 49 5.26 -6.58 7.05
CA ALA A 49 6.43 -5.82 6.62
C ALA A 49 7.62 -6.73 6.27
N LYS A 50 7.84 -7.81 7.04
CA LYS A 50 8.90 -8.79 6.80
C LYS A 50 8.65 -9.57 5.51
N ASP A 51 7.45 -10.09 5.32
CA ASP A 51 7.09 -10.90 4.15
C ASP A 51 7.14 -10.05 2.86
N PHE A 52 6.65 -8.81 2.93
CA PHE A 52 6.76 -7.84 1.85
C PHE A 52 8.20 -7.55 1.44
N VAL A 53 9.07 -7.20 2.40
CA VAL A 53 10.49 -6.90 2.12
C VAL A 53 11.20 -8.12 1.56
N LYS A 54 10.85 -9.33 2.02
CA LYS A 54 11.40 -10.58 1.48
C LYS A 54 11.01 -10.75 0.02
N ALA A 55 9.72 -10.63 -0.32
CA ALA A 55 9.22 -10.77 -1.68
C ALA A 55 9.88 -9.75 -2.63
N VAL A 56 9.96 -8.48 -2.23
CA VAL A 56 10.64 -7.45 -3.01
C VAL A 56 12.13 -7.77 -3.20
N SER A 57 12.82 -8.19 -2.13
CA SER A 57 14.27 -8.49 -2.20
C SER A 57 14.57 -9.66 -3.15
N GLU A 58 13.78 -10.73 -3.08
CA GLU A 58 13.95 -11.91 -3.95
C GLU A 58 13.80 -11.54 -5.43
N ARG A 59 12.85 -10.67 -5.76
CA ARG A 59 12.67 -10.18 -7.14
C ARG A 59 13.72 -9.16 -7.56
N ALA A 60 14.15 -8.29 -6.65
CA ALA A 60 15.05 -7.17 -6.93
C ALA A 60 16.52 -7.59 -7.12
N VAL A 61 16.97 -8.70 -6.54
CA VAL A 61 18.33 -9.24 -6.74
C VAL A 61 18.46 -10.10 -7.99
N GLY A 62 17.41 -10.25 -8.78
CA GLY A 62 17.47 -10.97 -10.06
C GLY A 62 18.45 -10.29 -11.02
N GLN A 63 19.18 -11.13 -11.79
CA GLN A 63 20.21 -10.66 -12.73
C GLN A 63 19.65 -9.64 -13.73
N GLU A 64 18.43 -9.83 -14.21
CA GLU A 64 17.75 -8.92 -15.14
C GLU A 64 17.57 -7.51 -14.57
N VAL A 65 17.38 -7.40 -13.25
CA VAL A 65 17.25 -6.10 -12.57
C VAL A 65 18.61 -5.43 -12.41
N LEU A 66 19.61 -6.17 -11.95
CA LEU A 66 20.95 -5.66 -11.68
C LEU A 66 21.69 -5.24 -12.96
N GLU A 67 21.48 -5.95 -14.07
CA GLU A 67 22.07 -5.66 -15.38
C GLU A 67 21.26 -4.64 -16.21
N SER A 68 20.10 -4.23 -15.72
CA SER A 68 19.26 -3.22 -16.37
C SER A 68 19.95 -1.87 -16.50
N LEU A 69 19.65 -1.11 -17.57
CA LEU A 69 20.06 0.29 -17.71
C LEU A 69 19.46 1.22 -16.66
N THR A 70 18.37 0.81 -16.01
CA THR A 70 17.67 1.58 -14.98
C THR A 70 17.32 0.72 -13.76
N PRO A 71 18.31 0.13 -13.06
CA PRO A 71 18.04 -0.85 -12.00
C PRO A 71 17.22 -0.25 -10.84
N ALA A 72 17.46 1.00 -10.46
CA ALA A 72 16.68 1.65 -9.41
C ALA A 72 15.19 1.81 -9.78
N GLN A 73 14.88 2.08 -11.04
CA GLN A 73 13.49 2.17 -11.51
C GLN A 73 12.81 0.79 -11.50
N GLN A 74 13.55 -0.26 -11.87
CA GLN A 74 13.04 -1.63 -11.78
C GLN A 74 12.72 -2.03 -10.35
N VAL A 75 13.58 -1.72 -9.38
CA VAL A 75 13.31 -1.95 -7.96
C VAL A 75 12.07 -1.20 -7.50
N ILE A 76 11.91 0.06 -7.87
CA ILE A 76 10.72 0.85 -7.52
C ILE A 76 9.45 0.25 -8.14
N LYS A 77 9.52 -0.22 -9.38
CA LYS A 77 8.41 -0.92 -10.04
C LYS A 77 8.02 -2.18 -9.28
N ILE A 78 9.00 -3.00 -8.89
CA ILE A 78 8.77 -4.22 -8.09
C ILE A 78 8.09 -3.87 -6.77
N VAL A 79 8.56 -2.84 -6.05
CA VAL A 79 7.94 -2.37 -4.81
C VAL A 79 6.49 -1.97 -5.03
N ASN A 80 6.19 -1.23 -6.11
CA ASN A 80 4.82 -0.81 -6.43
C ASN A 80 3.91 -2.00 -6.74
N GLU A 81 4.41 -2.98 -7.48
CA GLU A 81 3.68 -4.22 -7.79
C GLU A 81 3.38 -5.02 -6.52
N GLU A 82 4.37 -5.24 -5.66
CA GLU A 82 4.19 -5.96 -4.40
C GLU A 82 3.26 -5.22 -3.42
N LEU A 83 3.29 -3.88 -3.37
CA LEU A 83 2.32 -3.09 -2.60
C LEU A 83 0.91 -3.25 -3.16
N THR A 84 0.76 -3.23 -4.48
CA THR A 84 -0.54 -3.43 -5.15
C THR A 84 -1.10 -4.82 -4.84
N ASP A 85 -0.24 -5.84 -4.89
CA ASP A 85 -0.59 -7.22 -4.56
C ASP A 85 -1.00 -7.37 -3.09
N LEU A 86 -0.27 -6.72 -2.19
CA LEU A 86 -0.57 -6.71 -0.76
C LEU A 86 -1.91 -6.03 -0.46
N MET A 87 -2.27 -4.99 -1.21
CA MET A 87 -3.54 -4.26 -1.07
C MET A 87 -4.74 -4.99 -1.74
N GLY A 88 -4.49 -6.10 -2.42
CA GLY A 88 -5.50 -6.89 -3.12
C GLY A 88 -5.68 -6.49 -4.57
N LYS A 89 -5.05 -7.15 -5.48
CA LYS A 89 -4.92 -6.90 -6.93
C LYS A 89 -6.15 -6.33 -7.62
N ASP A 90 -7.33 -6.83 -7.25
CA ASP A 90 -8.60 -6.51 -7.90
C ASP A 90 -9.57 -5.81 -6.94
N ASN A 91 -10.45 -5.01 -7.52
CA ASN A 91 -11.51 -4.34 -6.75
C ASN A 91 -12.54 -5.38 -6.26
N ALA A 92 -12.55 -5.64 -4.96
CA ALA A 92 -13.55 -6.49 -4.34
C ALA A 92 -14.94 -5.81 -4.35
N ARG A 93 -15.93 -6.48 -4.93
CA ARG A 93 -17.32 -6.00 -4.90
C ARG A 93 -17.95 -6.29 -3.55
N ILE A 94 -18.77 -5.36 -3.07
CA ILE A 94 -19.57 -5.59 -1.87
C ILE A 94 -20.76 -6.47 -2.25
N ASN A 95 -20.88 -7.61 -1.58
CA ASN A 95 -22.00 -8.53 -1.76
C ASN A 95 -23.18 -8.06 -0.88
N PHE A 96 -24.28 -7.70 -1.52
CA PHE A 96 -25.50 -7.34 -0.81
C PHE A 96 -26.27 -8.60 -0.41
N PRO A 97 -26.79 -8.68 0.85
CA PRO A 97 -27.64 -9.78 1.26
C PRO A 97 -28.96 -9.77 0.49
N SER A 98 -29.55 -10.95 0.30
CA SER A 98 -30.85 -11.09 -0.38
C SER A 98 -32.00 -10.42 0.38
N LYS A 99 -31.84 -10.25 1.70
CA LYS A 99 -32.83 -9.57 2.56
C LYS A 99 -32.25 -8.25 3.07
N PRO A 100 -32.86 -7.09 2.80
CA PRO A 100 -32.45 -5.80 3.35
C PRO A 100 -32.73 -5.73 4.87
N PRO A 101 -32.02 -4.86 5.61
CA PRO A 101 -30.99 -3.94 5.12
C PRO A 101 -29.60 -4.59 5.02
N CYS A 102 -28.76 -4.08 4.10
CA CYS A 102 -27.32 -4.33 4.14
C CYS A 102 -26.66 -3.31 5.08
N VAL A 103 -26.07 -3.76 6.17
CA VAL A 103 -25.40 -2.90 7.15
C VAL A 103 -23.89 -2.93 6.89
N ILE A 104 -23.30 -1.75 6.67
CA ILE A 104 -21.87 -1.57 6.48
C ILE A 104 -21.33 -0.73 7.64
N LEU A 105 -20.49 -1.32 8.48
CA LEU A 105 -19.85 -0.64 9.59
C LEU A 105 -18.47 -0.12 9.18
N MET A 106 -18.29 1.21 9.24
CA MET A 106 -17.02 1.85 8.98
C MET A 106 -16.21 1.96 10.26
N CYS A 107 -15.10 1.22 10.33
CA CYS A 107 -14.21 1.19 11.50
C CYS A 107 -12.85 1.82 11.17
N GLY A 108 -12.23 2.45 12.16
CA GLY A 108 -10.89 3.03 12.03
C GLY A 108 -10.59 4.05 13.10
N LEU A 109 -9.33 4.45 13.21
CA LEU A 109 -8.88 5.49 14.13
C LEU A 109 -9.41 6.87 13.71
N GLN A 110 -9.32 7.84 14.63
CA GLN A 110 -9.65 9.24 14.33
C GLN A 110 -8.76 9.74 13.16
N GLY A 111 -9.35 10.47 12.24
CA GLY A 111 -8.62 10.96 11.05
C GLY A 111 -8.39 9.93 9.93
N SER A 112 -8.83 8.65 10.08
CA SER A 112 -8.70 7.62 9.04
C SER A 112 -9.62 7.81 7.83
N GLY A 113 -10.46 8.84 7.86
CA GLY A 113 -11.36 9.16 6.74
C GLY A 113 -12.70 8.43 6.73
N LYS A 114 -13.15 7.83 7.85
CA LYS A 114 -14.44 7.13 7.95
C LYS A 114 -15.61 7.93 7.37
N THR A 115 -15.81 9.14 7.87
CA THR A 115 -16.90 10.03 7.45
C THR A 115 -16.84 10.36 5.95
N THR A 116 -15.63 10.71 5.47
CA THR A 116 -15.42 11.04 4.04
C THR A 116 -15.71 9.83 3.14
N HIS A 117 -15.21 8.65 3.53
CA HIS A 117 -15.43 7.43 2.74
C HIS A 117 -16.87 6.93 2.82
N SER A 118 -17.55 7.09 3.97
CA SER A 118 -18.97 6.79 4.09
C SER A 118 -19.81 7.61 3.11
N ALA A 119 -19.55 8.92 3.01
CA ALA A 119 -20.26 9.78 2.06
C ALA A 119 -19.99 9.41 0.59
N LYS A 120 -18.72 9.10 0.27
CA LYS A 120 -18.33 8.65 -1.10
C LYS A 120 -18.97 7.31 -1.45
N LEU A 121 -18.98 6.36 -0.50
CA LEU A 121 -19.56 5.04 -0.68
C LEU A 121 -21.09 5.14 -0.84
N ALA A 122 -21.76 5.97 -0.05
CA ALA A 122 -23.19 6.24 -0.20
C ALA A 122 -23.52 6.81 -1.59
N LYS A 123 -22.72 7.78 -2.07
CA LYS A 123 -22.87 8.33 -3.44
C LYS A 123 -22.67 7.24 -4.50
N TYR A 124 -21.67 6.40 -4.33
CA TYR A 124 -21.37 5.29 -5.25
C TYR A 124 -22.56 4.32 -5.35
N PHE A 125 -23.12 3.87 -4.21
CA PHE A 125 -24.28 2.97 -4.19
C PHE A 125 -25.56 3.65 -4.68
N LYS A 126 -25.76 4.94 -4.37
CA LYS A 126 -26.89 5.71 -4.92
C LYS A 126 -26.88 5.73 -6.45
N ASN A 127 -25.70 5.88 -7.06
CA ASN A 127 -25.54 5.84 -8.52
C ASN A 127 -25.83 4.46 -9.12
N GLN A 128 -25.78 3.39 -8.31
CA GLN A 128 -26.14 2.02 -8.70
C GLN A 128 -27.63 1.69 -8.43
N GLY A 129 -28.44 2.68 -8.01
CA GLY A 129 -29.87 2.50 -7.75
C GLY A 129 -30.21 2.07 -6.33
N HIS A 130 -29.22 1.93 -5.43
CA HIS A 130 -29.48 1.65 -4.02
C HIS A 130 -29.93 2.90 -3.25
N ARG A 131 -30.54 2.70 -2.09
CA ARG A 131 -31.00 3.76 -1.16
C ARG A 131 -30.17 3.74 0.12
N PRO A 132 -28.95 4.32 0.12
CA PRO A 132 -28.10 4.34 1.31
C PRO A 132 -28.65 5.29 2.38
N LEU A 133 -28.57 4.86 3.64
CA LEU A 133 -28.78 5.68 4.82
C LEU A 133 -27.44 5.81 5.55
N LEU A 134 -27.04 7.02 5.87
CA LEU A 134 -25.86 7.29 6.69
C LEU A 134 -26.31 7.50 8.14
N VAL A 135 -25.62 6.82 9.06
CA VAL A 135 -25.85 6.93 10.50
C VAL A 135 -24.53 7.30 11.17
N ALA A 136 -24.54 8.38 11.94
CA ALA A 136 -23.44 8.74 12.83
C ALA A 136 -23.64 8.05 14.17
N CYS A 137 -22.58 7.36 14.65
CA CYS A 137 -22.61 6.63 15.92
C CYS A 137 -21.55 7.14 16.91
N ASP A 138 -20.92 8.27 16.59
CA ASP A 138 -19.85 8.94 17.37
C ASP A 138 -20.24 10.38 17.76
#